data_6dc5b0414cafc7789e922a102d26c235
#
_entry.id   6dc5b0414cafc7789e922a102d26c235
#
_cell.length_a   1.000
_cell.length_b   1.000
_cell.length_c   1.000
_cell.angle_alpha   90.00
_cell.angle_beta   90.00
_cell.angle_gamma   90.00
#
_symmetry.space_group_name_H-M   'P 1'
#
loop_
_entity.id
_entity.type
_entity.pdbx_description
1 polymer ?
#
loop_
_entity_poly.entity_id
_entity_poly.type
_entity_poly.pdbx_seq_one_letter_code
_entity_poly.pdbx_strand_id
1 'polypeptide(L)'
;SRGLGDVYKRQALYNRLNEEQKASITGQEITVNLFPPKTVKEGDEMADSDLFDLDGNVHHLADFKGKFILLDFWSSGCGPCIMALPEMREIHEQYKDRLTIVSLSSDTKSRWKAASAQHEMTWQNLSDLKQNAGLSAVYDVNGIPNYVLISPEGKIMKMWSGYGKGSLKLKMRRYLDVPKREMSITQGTNDKIVNHPVTESTNTDILEVKQVELTDTATIIHFYAYYIPKYWIQVSTNAQLTDEKGGSYTLKKADGLTPGEHFFLPESGEAEFSLTFEPLPFDTKRFNFTEGTSEKDWQINGIKLTK
;
A
#
# COMPACT_ATOMS: atom_id res chain seq x y z
N SER A 1 8.64 7.59 -25.13
CA SER A 1 8.51 6.24 -25.72
C SER A 1 9.88 5.84 -26.30
N ARG A 2 10.56 4.93 -25.61
CA ARG A 2 11.76 4.29 -26.16
C ARG A 2 11.28 3.44 -27.34
N GLY A 3 11.74 3.73 -28.57
CA GLY A 3 11.28 3.07 -29.78
C GLY A 3 11.61 1.57 -29.81
N LEU A 4 10.76 0.74 -30.43
CA LEU A 4 10.94 -0.71 -30.61
C LEU A 4 12.36 -1.07 -31.11
N GLY A 5 12.98 -0.25 -31.99
CA GLY A 5 14.34 -0.44 -32.47
C GLY A 5 15.43 -0.41 -31.39
N ASP A 6 15.19 0.30 -30.27
CA ASP A 6 16.14 0.38 -29.17
C ASP A 6 16.08 -0.90 -28.29
N VAL A 7 14.90 -1.48 -28.15
CA VAL A 7 14.71 -2.76 -27.43
C VAL A 7 15.41 -3.90 -28.19
N TYR A 8 15.22 -4.01 -29.52
CA TYR A 8 15.87 -5.04 -30.30
C TYR A 8 17.41 -4.93 -30.30
N LYS A 9 17.96 -3.71 -30.32
CA LYS A 9 19.42 -3.51 -30.22
C LYS A 9 19.94 -3.99 -28.85
N ARG A 10 19.23 -3.69 -27.75
CA ARG A 10 19.62 -4.14 -26.41
C ARG A 10 19.56 -5.65 -26.28
N GLN A 11 18.50 -6.29 -26.81
CA GLN A 11 18.40 -7.74 -26.84
C GLN A 11 19.52 -8.39 -27.64
N ALA A 12 19.87 -7.83 -28.81
CA ALA A 12 20.98 -8.33 -29.62
C ALA A 12 22.32 -8.22 -28.88
N LEU A 13 22.56 -7.13 -28.13
CA LEU A 13 23.76 -6.98 -27.32
C LEU A 13 23.76 -7.98 -26.12
N TYR A 14 22.65 -8.17 -25.46
CA TYR A 14 22.49 -9.13 -24.38
C TYR A 14 22.78 -10.57 -24.84
N ASN A 15 22.30 -10.96 -26.02
CA ASN A 15 22.54 -12.29 -26.59
C ASN A 15 24.03 -12.58 -26.89
N ARG A 16 24.89 -11.55 -26.92
CA ARG A 16 26.35 -11.70 -27.07
C ARG A 16 27.08 -11.94 -25.75
N LEU A 17 26.39 -11.76 -24.61
CA LEU A 17 26.97 -12.06 -23.29
C LEU A 17 27.10 -13.57 -23.13
N ASN A 18 28.21 -13.99 -22.54
CA ASN A 18 28.37 -15.39 -22.14
C ASN A 18 27.56 -15.69 -20.83
N GLU A 19 27.47 -16.95 -20.45
CA GLU A 19 26.67 -17.37 -19.30
C GLU A 19 27.17 -16.78 -17.97
N GLU A 20 28.48 -16.63 -17.81
CA GLU A 20 29.08 -16.00 -16.62
C GLU A 20 28.69 -14.51 -16.53
N GLN A 21 28.74 -13.79 -17.64
CA GLN A 21 28.32 -12.39 -17.72
C GLN A 21 26.82 -12.23 -17.43
N LYS A 22 25.98 -13.12 -17.96
CA LYS A 22 24.54 -13.12 -17.68
C LYS A 22 24.23 -13.46 -16.22
N ALA A 23 25.00 -14.38 -15.62
CA ALA A 23 24.86 -14.78 -14.22
C ALA A 23 25.39 -13.73 -13.22
N SER A 24 26.20 -12.76 -13.68
CA SER A 24 26.67 -11.66 -12.83
C SER A 24 25.48 -10.80 -12.38
N ILE A 25 25.63 -10.05 -11.27
CA ILE A 25 24.60 -9.14 -10.77
C ILE A 25 24.13 -8.18 -11.86
N THR A 26 25.07 -7.53 -12.56
CA THR A 26 24.75 -6.62 -13.68
C THR A 26 24.04 -7.36 -14.83
N GLY A 27 24.45 -8.58 -15.14
CA GLY A 27 23.78 -9.40 -16.15
C GLY A 27 22.34 -9.75 -15.77
N GLN A 28 22.10 -10.08 -14.52
CA GLN A 28 20.75 -10.33 -14.00
C GLN A 28 19.88 -9.07 -14.02
N GLU A 29 20.41 -7.90 -13.64
CA GLU A 29 19.69 -6.62 -13.76
C GLU A 29 19.35 -6.27 -15.20
N ILE A 30 20.26 -6.51 -16.16
CA ILE A 30 19.98 -6.35 -17.59
C ILE A 30 18.88 -7.33 -18.02
N THR A 31 18.96 -8.58 -17.57
CA THR A 31 17.96 -9.62 -17.85
C THR A 31 16.55 -9.17 -17.42
N VAL A 32 16.43 -8.73 -16.20
CA VAL A 32 15.13 -8.26 -15.64
C VAL A 32 14.59 -7.05 -16.40
N ASN A 33 15.48 -6.14 -16.82
CA ASN A 33 15.06 -4.97 -17.61
C ASN A 33 14.61 -5.32 -19.03
N LEU A 34 15.16 -6.37 -19.63
CA LEU A 34 14.80 -6.84 -20.98
C LEU A 34 13.64 -7.83 -20.96
N PHE A 35 13.59 -8.66 -19.93
CA PHE A 35 12.64 -9.75 -19.76
C PHE A 35 12.10 -9.69 -18.32
N PRO A 36 11.23 -8.71 -18.02
CA PRO A 36 10.71 -8.53 -16.66
C PRO A 36 9.98 -9.80 -16.20
N PRO A 37 10.18 -10.21 -14.94
CA PRO A 37 9.46 -11.32 -14.36
C PRO A 37 7.96 -10.99 -14.24
N LYS A 38 7.14 -12.01 -14.06
CA LYS A 38 5.77 -11.80 -13.62
C LYS A 38 5.79 -11.19 -12.22
N THR A 39 5.23 -10.01 -12.07
CA THR A 39 5.13 -9.32 -10.79
C THR A 39 3.95 -9.80 -9.97
N VAL A 40 4.09 -9.70 -8.64
CA VAL A 40 3.01 -9.95 -7.68
C VAL A 40 2.32 -8.63 -7.31
N LYS A 41 1.07 -8.73 -6.86
CA LYS A 41 0.22 -7.61 -6.44
C LYS A 41 -0.59 -7.95 -5.19
N GLU A 42 -1.27 -6.98 -4.64
CA GLU A 42 -2.20 -7.17 -3.52
C GLU A 42 -3.24 -8.26 -3.85
N GLY A 43 -3.42 -9.19 -2.92
CA GLY A 43 -4.28 -10.37 -3.05
C GLY A 43 -3.58 -11.64 -3.58
N ASP A 44 -2.41 -11.52 -4.19
CA ASP A 44 -1.63 -12.69 -4.64
C ASP A 44 -0.95 -13.39 -3.46
N GLU A 45 -0.52 -14.64 -3.67
CA GLU A 45 0.42 -15.31 -2.77
C GLU A 45 1.77 -14.58 -2.83
N MET A 46 2.46 -14.50 -1.69
CA MET A 46 3.79 -13.91 -1.62
C MET A 46 4.76 -14.68 -2.51
N ALA A 47 5.64 -13.96 -3.20
CA ALA A 47 6.79 -14.55 -3.87
C ALA A 47 7.90 -14.83 -2.85
N ASP A 48 8.62 -15.93 -3.04
CA ASP A 48 9.69 -16.37 -2.15
C ASP A 48 10.94 -16.75 -2.94
N SER A 49 12.08 -16.75 -2.27
CA SER A 49 13.37 -17.21 -2.82
C SER A 49 14.33 -17.54 -1.66
N ASP A 50 15.50 -18.08 -1.99
CA ASP A 50 16.59 -18.17 -1.02
C ASP A 50 17.00 -16.78 -0.55
N LEU A 51 16.91 -16.55 0.75
CA LEU A 51 17.33 -15.34 1.44
C LEU A 51 18.46 -15.71 2.41
N PHE A 52 19.53 -14.94 2.39
CA PHE A 52 20.71 -15.17 3.21
C PHE A 52 20.73 -14.19 4.38
N ASP A 53 21.09 -14.68 5.57
CA ASP A 53 21.47 -13.81 6.68
C ASP A 53 22.95 -13.40 6.58
N LEU A 54 23.42 -12.61 7.55
CA LEU A 54 24.80 -12.11 7.57
C LEU A 54 25.84 -13.23 7.80
N ASP A 55 25.43 -14.36 8.36
CA ASP A 55 26.26 -15.54 8.60
C ASP A 55 26.25 -16.49 7.39
N GLY A 56 25.32 -16.29 6.46
CA GLY A 56 25.18 -17.08 5.23
C GLY A 56 24.18 -18.22 5.34
N ASN A 57 23.40 -18.29 6.41
CA ASN A 57 22.31 -19.26 6.51
C ASN A 57 21.18 -18.88 5.56
N VAL A 58 20.53 -19.90 4.99
CA VAL A 58 19.40 -19.71 4.05
C VAL A 58 18.08 -19.68 4.83
N HIS A 59 17.25 -18.72 4.51
CA HIS A 59 15.90 -18.52 5.00
C HIS A 59 14.94 -18.33 3.82
N HIS A 60 13.66 -18.53 4.09
CA HIS A 60 12.57 -18.29 3.15
C HIS A 60 11.50 -17.42 3.82
N LEU A 61 10.77 -16.60 3.06
CA LEU A 61 9.64 -15.88 3.62
C LEU A 61 8.58 -16.84 4.19
N ALA A 62 8.49 -18.05 3.61
CA ALA A 62 7.63 -19.13 4.09
C ALA A 62 7.92 -19.56 5.53
N ASP A 63 9.15 -19.41 6.01
CA ASP A 63 9.55 -19.77 7.38
C ASP A 63 8.88 -18.88 8.44
N PHE A 64 8.41 -17.71 8.03
CA PHE A 64 7.78 -16.73 8.91
C PHE A 64 6.24 -16.76 8.87
N LYS A 65 5.63 -17.71 8.12
CA LYS A 65 4.18 -17.93 8.13
C LYS A 65 3.66 -18.22 9.54
N GLY A 66 2.38 -17.89 9.77
CA GLY A 66 1.77 -17.95 11.11
C GLY A 66 1.78 -16.61 11.83
N LYS A 67 2.63 -15.68 11.41
CA LYS A 67 2.60 -14.26 11.79
C LYS A 67 2.42 -13.41 10.54
N PHE A 68 1.98 -12.17 10.72
CA PHE A 68 2.11 -11.17 9.66
C PHE A 68 3.59 -10.97 9.33
N ILE A 69 3.91 -10.65 8.08
CA ILE A 69 5.27 -10.31 7.66
C ILE A 69 5.24 -8.88 7.13
N LEU A 70 6.07 -8.00 7.69
CA LEU A 70 6.38 -6.71 7.09
C LEU A 70 7.71 -6.87 6.34
N LEU A 71 7.62 -7.07 5.02
CA LEU A 71 8.78 -7.08 4.14
C LEU A 71 9.17 -5.64 3.83
N ASP A 72 10.42 -5.27 4.10
CA ASP A 72 10.99 -3.94 3.95
C ASP A 72 12.17 -3.98 2.98
N PHE A 73 12.01 -3.41 1.80
CA PHE A 73 13.08 -3.27 0.83
C PHE A 73 13.88 -1.99 1.11
N TRP A 74 15.17 -2.16 1.40
CA TRP A 74 16.02 -1.08 1.86
C TRP A 74 17.45 -1.14 1.32
N SER A 75 18.23 -0.08 1.53
CA SER A 75 19.68 -0.07 1.36
C SER A 75 20.34 0.94 2.32
N SER A 76 21.63 0.75 2.56
CA SER A 76 22.43 1.64 3.41
C SER A 76 22.56 3.08 2.86
N GLY A 77 22.37 3.27 1.57
CA GLY A 77 22.39 4.58 0.92
C GLY A 77 21.04 5.30 0.89
N CYS A 78 19.99 4.68 1.40
CA CYS A 78 18.63 5.21 1.37
C CYS A 78 18.35 6.03 2.65
N GLY A 79 18.42 7.35 2.57
CA GLY A 79 18.14 8.24 3.71
C GLY A 79 16.79 8.01 4.38
N PRO A 80 15.65 7.97 3.63
CA PRO A 80 14.34 7.68 4.21
C PRO A 80 14.23 6.29 4.85
N CYS A 81 14.96 5.27 4.34
CA CYS A 81 15.03 3.95 4.98
C CYS A 81 15.67 4.03 6.36
N ILE A 82 16.78 4.74 6.47
CA ILE A 82 17.48 4.95 7.76
C ILE A 82 16.60 5.76 8.73
N MET A 83 15.86 6.75 8.23
CA MET A 83 14.91 7.52 9.05
C MET A 83 13.76 6.67 9.60
N ALA A 84 13.39 5.57 8.94
CA ALA A 84 12.34 4.66 9.37
C ALA A 84 12.77 3.70 10.51
N LEU A 85 14.06 3.41 10.66
CA LEU A 85 14.57 2.41 11.61
C LEU A 85 14.13 2.61 13.07
N PRO A 86 14.09 3.82 13.64
CA PRO A 86 13.59 4.01 14.99
C PRO A 86 12.13 3.56 15.14
N GLU A 87 11.28 3.89 14.16
CA GLU A 87 9.88 3.48 14.16
C GLU A 87 9.73 1.97 13.97
N MET A 88 10.54 1.36 13.12
CA MET A 88 10.57 -0.09 12.92
C MET A 88 10.99 -0.85 14.20
N ARG A 89 11.93 -0.32 15.00
CA ARG A 89 12.27 -0.91 16.32
C ARG A 89 11.06 -0.91 17.24
N GLU A 90 10.34 0.19 17.32
CA GLU A 90 9.15 0.30 18.17
C GLU A 90 8.03 -0.66 17.68
N ILE A 91 7.84 -0.78 16.36
CA ILE A 91 6.90 -1.74 15.75
C ILE A 91 7.33 -3.18 16.07
N HIS A 92 8.62 -3.50 15.92
CA HIS A 92 9.15 -4.82 16.23
C HIS A 92 8.85 -5.20 17.67
N GLU A 93 9.16 -4.34 18.64
CA GLU A 93 8.90 -4.62 20.05
C GLU A 93 7.40 -4.72 20.38
N GLN A 94 6.59 -3.86 19.79
CA GLN A 94 5.14 -3.83 20.05
C GLN A 94 4.42 -5.06 19.48
N TYR A 95 4.86 -5.57 18.31
CA TYR A 95 4.11 -6.58 17.56
C TYR A 95 4.84 -7.92 17.39
N LYS A 96 6.00 -8.14 18.04
CA LYS A 96 6.85 -9.35 17.87
C LYS A 96 6.12 -10.69 18.00
N ASP A 97 5.01 -10.73 18.74
CA ASP A 97 4.21 -11.96 18.89
C ASP A 97 3.34 -12.25 17.66
N ARG A 98 2.99 -11.22 16.88
CA ARG A 98 2.07 -11.30 15.74
C ARG A 98 2.68 -10.90 14.40
N LEU A 99 3.80 -10.18 14.40
CA LEU A 99 4.47 -9.63 13.23
C LEU A 99 5.95 -10.02 13.22
N THR A 100 6.43 -10.46 12.09
CA THR A 100 7.87 -10.57 11.79
C THR A 100 8.25 -9.48 10.80
N ILE A 101 9.22 -8.65 11.13
CA ILE A 101 9.82 -7.72 10.16
C ILE A 101 10.93 -8.48 9.45
N VAL A 102 10.94 -8.41 8.11
CA VAL A 102 11.99 -8.94 7.24
C VAL A 102 12.50 -7.80 6.38
N SER A 103 13.64 -7.21 6.76
CA SER A 103 14.32 -6.21 5.92
C SER A 103 15.17 -6.91 4.87
N LEU A 104 14.92 -6.63 3.61
CA LEU A 104 15.61 -7.20 2.45
C LEU A 104 16.54 -6.15 1.83
N SER A 105 17.85 -6.35 2.02
CA SER A 105 18.87 -5.40 1.54
C SER A 105 19.20 -5.60 0.07
N SER A 106 19.22 -4.50 -0.68
CA SER A 106 19.73 -4.44 -2.05
C SER A 106 21.20 -4.01 -2.14
N ASP A 107 21.90 -3.90 -1.02
CA ASP A 107 23.34 -3.58 -0.98
C ASP A 107 24.22 -4.76 -1.41
N THR A 108 25.46 -4.48 -1.75
CA THR A 108 26.51 -5.50 -1.80
C THR A 108 26.71 -6.10 -0.39
N LYS A 109 27.13 -7.36 -0.30
CA LYS A 109 27.30 -8.07 0.98
C LYS A 109 28.15 -7.27 2.00
N SER A 110 29.21 -6.61 1.55
CA SER A 110 30.09 -5.83 2.45
C SER A 110 29.40 -4.57 3.00
N ARG A 111 28.66 -3.85 2.16
CA ARG A 111 27.92 -2.64 2.58
C ARG A 111 26.75 -3.02 3.50
N TRP A 112 26.01 -4.05 3.15
CA TRP A 112 24.92 -4.57 3.96
C TRP A 112 25.40 -4.98 5.36
N LYS A 113 26.53 -5.73 5.46
CA LYS A 113 27.12 -6.12 6.75
C LYS A 113 27.53 -4.90 7.59
N ALA A 114 28.19 -3.92 6.98
CA ALA A 114 28.60 -2.71 7.68
C ALA A 114 27.40 -1.89 8.19
N ALA A 115 26.36 -1.71 7.36
CA ALA A 115 25.18 -0.97 7.73
C ALA A 115 24.35 -1.69 8.81
N SER A 116 24.23 -3.02 8.73
CA SER A 116 23.51 -3.82 9.73
C SER A 116 24.12 -3.68 11.11
N ALA A 117 25.45 -3.72 11.20
CA ALA A 117 26.18 -3.49 12.44
C ALA A 117 26.03 -2.05 12.95
N GLN A 118 26.11 -1.06 12.05
CA GLN A 118 25.98 0.36 12.40
C GLN A 118 24.58 0.70 12.96
N HIS A 119 23.53 0.07 12.44
CA HIS A 119 22.14 0.41 12.77
C HIS A 119 21.50 -0.55 13.76
N GLU A 120 22.23 -1.54 14.28
CA GLU A 120 21.78 -2.47 15.33
C GLU A 120 20.38 -3.05 15.01
N MET A 121 20.21 -3.60 13.81
CA MET A 121 18.94 -4.22 13.38
C MET A 121 18.73 -5.53 14.14
N THR A 122 17.67 -5.59 14.95
CA THR A 122 17.38 -6.72 15.85
C THR A 122 16.34 -7.71 15.30
N TRP A 123 15.74 -7.40 14.15
CA TRP A 123 14.78 -8.24 13.42
C TRP A 123 15.46 -8.97 12.25
N GLN A 124 14.68 -9.72 11.46
CA GLN A 124 15.22 -10.46 10.32
C GLN A 124 15.76 -9.47 9.27
N ASN A 125 17.06 -9.52 9.03
CA ASN A 125 17.75 -8.65 8.09
C ASN A 125 18.49 -9.53 7.08
N LEU A 126 17.90 -9.68 5.90
CA LEU A 126 18.24 -10.69 4.90
C LEU A 126 18.61 -10.02 3.57
N SER A 127 19.15 -10.83 2.64
CA SER A 127 19.39 -10.42 1.26
C SER A 127 19.30 -11.64 0.34
N ASP A 128 18.69 -11.51 -0.82
CA ASP A 128 18.74 -12.52 -1.88
C ASP A 128 20.03 -12.46 -2.71
N LEU A 129 20.94 -11.54 -2.38
CA LEU A 129 22.21 -11.25 -3.04
C LEU A 129 22.08 -10.92 -4.55
N LYS A 130 20.87 -10.58 -5.00
CA LYS A 130 20.55 -10.24 -6.40
C LYS A 130 20.28 -8.74 -6.60
N GLN A 131 20.39 -7.95 -5.54
CA GLN A 131 20.13 -6.50 -5.55
C GLN A 131 18.74 -6.18 -6.15
N ASN A 132 18.69 -5.50 -7.31
CA ASN A 132 17.42 -5.14 -7.93
C ASN A 132 16.83 -6.23 -8.86
N ALA A 133 17.56 -7.33 -9.06
CA ALA A 133 17.16 -8.38 -9.99
C ALA A 133 16.39 -9.54 -9.36
N GLY A 134 16.40 -9.66 -8.04
CA GLY A 134 15.74 -10.75 -7.30
C GLY A 134 14.29 -10.45 -6.93
N LEU A 135 13.97 -10.61 -5.65
CA LEU A 135 12.64 -10.32 -5.13
C LEU A 135 12.22 -8.86 -5.38
N SER A 136 13.16 -7.90 -5.40
CA SER A 136 12.87 -6.52 -5.75
C SER A 136 12.17 -6.39 -7.10
N ALA A 137 12.59 -7.16 -8.11
CA ALA A 137 11.95 -7.15 -9.43
C ALA A 137 10.59 -7.85 -9.42
N VAL A 138 10.45 -8.94 -8.66
CA VAL A 138 9.19 -9.69 -8.56
C VAL A 138 8.12 -8.89 -7.82
N TYR A 139 8.52 -8.11 -6.82
CA TYR A 139 7.62 -7.21 -6.08
C TYR A 139 7.47 -5.82 -6.72
N ASP A 140 7.98 -5.62 -7.94
CA ASP A 140 7.92 -4.35 -8.71
C ASP A 140 8.43 -3.14 -7.91
N VAL A 141 9.56 -3.31 -7.20
CA VAL A 141 10.15 -2.26 -6.36
C VAL A 141 10.82 -1.21 -7.23
N ASN A 142 10.14 -0.09 -7.47
CA ASN A 142 10.63 1.02 -8.28
C ASN A 142 11.34 2.12 -7.47
N GLY A 143 11.35 2.00 -6.14
CA GLY A 143 11.98 2.93 -5.21
C GLY A 143 11.92 2.42 -3.79
N ILE A 144 12.87 2.84 -2.96
CA ILE A 144 12.99 2.44 -1.55
C ILE A 144 12.91 3.66 -0.62
N PRO A 145 12.38 3.49 0.62
CA PRO A 145 11.87 2.25 1.17
C PRO A 145 10.58 1.81 0.45
N ASN A 146 10.44 0.51 0.30
CA ASN A 146 9.22 -0.11 -0.20
C ASN A 146 8.81 -1.22 0.77
N TYR A 147 7.52 -1.28 1.08
CA TYR A 147 6.99 -2.17 2.10
C TYR A 147 5.90 -3.06 1.53
N VAL A 148 5.89 -4.31 1.99
CA VAL A 148 4.82 -5.27 1.68
C VAL A 148 4.34 -5.89 2.99
N LEU A 149 3.07 -5.74 3.31
CA LEU A 149 2.43 -6.43 4.43
C LEU A 149 1.80 -7.73 3.92
N ILE A 150 2.19 -8.83 4.52
CA ILE A 150 1.77 -10.18 4.15
C ILE A 150 1.00 -10.79 5.32
N SER A 151 -0.10 -11.48 5.05
CA SER A 151 -0.92 -12.16 6.06
C SER A 151 -0.22 -13.41 6.63
N PRO A 152 -0.67 -13.93 7.78
CA PRO A 152 -0.14 -15.17 8.34
C PRO A 152 -0.21 -16.39 7.40
N GLU A 153 -1.15 -16.38 6.45
CA GLU A 153 -1.32 -17.43 5.44
C GLU A 153 -0.36 -17.27 4.25
N GLY A 154 0.30 -16.11 4.12
CA GLY A 154 1.22 -15.81 3.03
C GLY A 154 0.63 -14.99 1.89
N LYS A 155 -0.53 -14.34 2.08
CA LYS A 155 -1.14 -13.47 1.06
C LYS A 155 -0.68 -12.02 1.22
N ILE A 156 -0.38 -11.38 0.10
CA ILE A 156 -0.04 -9.95 0.06
C ILE A 156 -1.29 -9.14 0.39
N MET A 157 -1.26 -8.44 1.51
CA MET A 157 -2.38 -7.61 1.96
C MET A 157 -2.27 -6.18 1.44
N LYS A 158 -1.05 -5.61 1.47
CA LYS A 158 -0.80 -4.24 1.10
C LYS A 158 0.62 -4.04 0.62
N MET A 159 0.80 -3.15 -0.37
CA MET A 159 2.10 -2.72 -0.89
C MET A 159 2.14 -1.19 -0.93
N TRP A 160 3.25 -0.58 -0.50
CA TRP A 160 3.42 0.88 -0.58
C TRP A 160 4.89 1.28 -0.59
N SER A 161 5.18 2.47 -1.13
CA SER A 161 6.52 3.06 -1.15
C SER A 161 6.59 4.31 -0.28
N GLY A 162 7.80 4.64 0.15
CA GLY A 162 8.08 5.86 0.88
C GLY A 162 7.86 5.74 2.39
N TYR A 163 8.41 6.70 3.11
CA TYR A 163 8.33 6.81 4.56
C TYR A 163 8.00 8.24 4.97
N GLY A 164 7.07 8.37 5.90
CA GLY A 164 6.81 9.59 6.66
C GLY A 164 6.73 9.24 8.14
N LYS A 165 7.29 10.08 9.00
CA LYS A 165 7.33 9.82 10.44
C LYS A 165 5.93 9.51 10.99
N GLY A 166 5.77 8.36 11.65
CA GLY A 166 4.49 7.87 12.19
C GLY A 166 3.66 7.04 11.20
N SER A 167 4.00 7.03 9.91
CA SER A 167 3.20 6.35 8.88
C SER A 167 3.21 4.83 9.00
N LEU A 168 4.32 4.23 9.40
CA LEU A 168 4.42 2.78 9.58
C LEU A 168 3.60 2.31 10.77
N LYS A 169 3.70 2.98 11.90
CA LYS A 169 2.88 2.67 13.10
C LYS A 169 1.40 2.79 12.82
N LEU A 170 1.00 3.85 12.10
CA LEU A 170 -0.39 4.03 11.69
C LEU A 170 -0.89 2.85 10.86
N LYS A 171 -0.08 2.42 9.85
CA LYS A 171 -0.43 1.25 9.03
C LYS A 171 -0.47 -0.04 9.85
N MET A 172 0.52 -0.28 10.73
CA MET A 172 0.50 -1.48 11.58
C MET A 172 -0.72 -1.50 12.48
N ARG A 173 -1.05 -0.39 13.13
CA ARG A 173 -2.27 -0.27 13.95
C ARG A 173 -3.52 -0.56 13.13
N ARG A 174 -3.64 0.04 11.94
CA ARG A 174 -4.79 -0.15 11.05
C ARG A 174 -4.98 -1.61 10.62
N TYR A 175 -3.90 -2.31 10.27
CA TYR A 175 -4.00 -3.67 9.75
C TYR A 175 -3.93 -4.76 10.83
N LEU A 176 -3.27 -4.51 11.96
CA LEU A 176 -3.07 -5.52 12.99
C LEU A 176 -4.01 -5.35 14.18
N ASP A 177 -4.37 -4.13 14.56
CA ASP A 177 -5.13 -3.85 15.79
C ASP A 177 -6.62 -3.62 15.54
N VAL A 178 -6.99 -3.16 14.33
CA VAL A 178 -8.40 -2.92 14.01
C VAL A 178 -9.04 -4.24 13.56
N PRO A 179 -10.10 -4.71 14.24
CA PRO A 179 -10.85 -5.89 13.80
C PRO A 179 -11.37 -5.69 12.37
N LYS A 180 -11.44 -6.77 11.58
CA LYS A 180 -12.14 -6.73 10.29
C LYS A 180 -13.56 -6.25 10.51
N ARG A 181 -13.90 -5.13 9.89
CA ARG A 181 -15.23 -4.55 9.94
C ARG A 181 -16.08 -5.22 8.87
N GLU A 182 -17.19 -5.83 9.28
CA GLU A 182 -18.09 -6.49 8.34
C GLU A 182 -19.17 -5.53 7.86
N MET A 183 -19.52 -5.65 6.58
CA MET A 183 -20.61 -4.90 5.99
C MET A 183 -21.93 -5.28 6.64
N SER A 184 -22.67 -4.30 7.14
CA SER A 184 -24.04 -4.48 7.62
C SER A 184 -24.96 -3.42 7.04
N ILE A 185 -26.25 -3.81 6.84
CA ILE A 185 -27.27 -2.97 6.24
C ILE A 185 -28.47 -2.90 7.18
N THR A 186 -28.89 -1.68 7.47
CA THR A 186 -30.16 -1.40 8.15
C THR A 186 -31.05 -0.63 7.18
N GLN A 187 -32.28 -1.12 6.97
CA GLN A 187 -33.26 -0.52 6.07
C GLN A 187 -34.44 -0.03 6.91
N GLY A 188 -34.67 1.27 6.94
CA GLY A 188 -35.89 1.88 7.47
C GLY A 188 -36.92 2.16 6.35
N THR A 189 -37.96 2.92 6.70
CA THR A 189 -39.03 3.27 5.73
C THR A 189 -38.52 4.30 4.72
N ASN A 190 -37.77 5.30 5.20
CA ASN A 190 -37.28 6.43 4.39
C ASN A 190 -35.78 6.63 4.54
N ASP A 191 -35.06 5.62 5.01
CA ASP A 191 -33.61 5.64 5.15
C ASP A 191 -33.01 4.25 4.93
N LYS A 192 -31.75 4.24 4.57
CA LYS A 192 -30.93 3.03 4.44
C LYS A 192 -29.53 3.34 4.92
N ILE A 193 -29.04 2.59 5.89
CA ILE A 193 -27.71 2.73 6.44
C ILE A 193 -26.88 1.50 6.09
N VAL A 194 -25.74 1.72 5.46
CA VAL A 194 -24.78 0.67 5.10
C VAL A 194 -23.47 0.97 5.85
N ASN A 195 -23.17 0.14 6.84
CA ASN A 195 -21.90 0.22 7.58
C ASN A 195 -20.83 -0.59 6.86
N HIS A 196 -19.62 -0.06 6.79
CA HIS A 196 -18.44 -0.67 6.19
C HIS A 196 -18.72 -1.32 4.82
N PRO A 197 -19.24 -0.55 3.86
CA PRO A 197 -19.57 -1.07 2.55
C PRO A 197 -18.32 -1.65 1.87
N VAL A 198 -18.49 -2.75 1.15
CA VAL A 198 -17.43 -3.32 0.31
C VAL A 198 -17.20 -2.39 -0.88
N THR A 199 -15.93 -2.14 -1.20
CA THR A 199 -15.50 -1.36 -2.36
C THR A 199 -14.78 -2.26 -3.36
N GLU A 200 -14.94 -2.00 -4.66
CA GLU A 200 -14.30 -2.81 -5.70
C GLU A 200 -12.85 -2.40 -5.94
N SER A 201 -12.57 -1.10 -5.94
CA SER A 201 -11.22 -0.56 -6.07
C SER A 201 -11.09 0.84 -5.46
N THR A 202 -9.87 1.21 -5.11
CA THR A 202 -9.52 2.57 -4.70
C THR A 202 -8.11 2.91 -5.16
N ASN A 203 -7.85 4.17 -5.46
CA ASN A 203 -6.51 4.68 -5.73
C ASN A 203 -5.88 5.38 -4.51
N THR A 204 -6.51 5.31 -3.34
CA THR A 204 -6.03 5.94 -2.10
C THR A 204 -6.07 4.99 -0.91
N ASP A 205 -5.07 5.11 -0.05
CA ASP A 205 -5.03 4.50 1.29
C ASP A 205 -5.44 5.49 2.39
N ILE A 206 -5.70 6.73 2.01
CA ILE A 206 -5.96 7.82 2.95
C ILE A 206 -7.40 7.76 3.43
N LEU A 207 -8.35 7.43 2.54
CA LEU A 207 -9.76 7.38 2.87
C LEU A 207 -10.30 5.94 2.89
N GLU A 208 -11.17 5.67 3.85
CA GLU A 208 -11.98 4.45 3.93
C GLU A 208 -13.44 4.85 4.22
N VAL A 209 -14.38 4.26 3.49
CA VAL A 209 -15.79 4.50 3.74
C VAL A 209 -16.23 3.77 5.00
N LYS A 210 -16.58 4.54 6.03
CA LYS A 210 -17.09 4.04 7.30
C LYS A 210 -18.55 3.62 7.20
N GLN A 211 -19.38 4.50 6.62
CA GLN A 211 -20.82 4.33 6.56
C GLN A 211 -21.38 5.15 5.39
N VAL A 212 -22.44 4.66 4.80
CA VAL A 212 -23.27 5.38 3.83
C VAL A 212 -24.70 5.43 4.36
N GLU A 213 -25.26 6.64 4.42
CA GLU A 213 -26.67 6.86 4.76
C GLU A 213 -27.40 7.41 3.54
N LEU A 214 -28.44 6.74 3.11
CA LEU A 214 -29.37 7.22 2.09
C LEU A 214 -30.65 7.67 2.76
N THR A 215 -31.07 8.89 2.42
CA THR A 215 -32.36 9.47 2.83
C THR A 215 -33.07 10.03 1.62
N ASP A 216 -34.34 10.42 1.77
CA ASP A 216 -35.12 11.07 0.69
C ASP A 216 -34.49 12.40 0.23
N THR A 217 -33.66 13.02 1.05
CA THR A 217 -33.14 14.39 0.80
C THR A 217 -31.63 14.45 0.59
N ALA A 218 -30.90 13.39 0.95
CA ALA A 218 -29.44 13.40 0.90
C ALA A 218 -28.84 11.99 0.88
N THR A 219 -27.63 11.90 0.38
CA THR A 219 -26.70 10.79 0.63
C THR A 219 -25.56 11.30 1.49
N ILE A 220 -25.33 10.69 2.66
CA ILE A 220 -24.25 11.07 3.57
C ILE A 220 -23.24 9.93 3.60
N ILE A 221 -21.98 10.28 3.36
CA ILE A 221 -20.88 9.33 3.44
C ILE A 221 -19.96 9.74 4.59
N HIS A 222 -19.80 8.85 5.55
CA HIS A 222 -18.85 8.99 6.63
C HIS A 222 -17.55 8.30 6.23
N PHE A 223 -16.43 9.00 6.44
CA PHE A 223 -15.09 8.51 6.12
C PHE A 223 -14.25 8.39 7.37
N TYR A 224 -13.40 7.37 7.40
CA TYR A 224 -12.15 7.39 8.14
C TYR A 224 -11.07 7.99 7.24
N ALA A 225 -10.27 8.89 7.79
CA ALA A 225 -9.06 9.41 7.18
C ALA A 225 -7.83 8.91 7.93
N TYR A 226 -6.85 8.41 7.19
CA TYR A 226 -5.58 7.88 7.72
C TYR A 226 -4.43 8.53 6.96
N TYR A 227 -3.66 9.39 7.61
CA TYR A 227 -2.50 9.99 6.97
C TYR A 227 -1.39 10.27 7.99
N ILE A 228 -0.24 10.72 7.50
CA ILE A 228 0.90 11.06 8.35
C ILE A 228 0.45 12.03 9.45
N PRO A 229 0.76 11.75 10.75
CA PRO A 229 0.43 12.63 11.85
C PRO A 229 0.86 14.07 11.60
N LYS A 230 -0.01 15.03 11.89
CA LYS A 230 0.23 16.48 11.73
C LYS A 230 0.37 16.97 10.28
N TYR A 231 0.31 16.08 9.29
CA TYR A 231 0.20 16.49 7.88
C TYR A 231 -1.26 16.79 7.53
N TRP A 232 -1.47 17.42 6.40
CA TRP A 232 -2.79 17.81 5.94
C TRP A 232 -3.29 16.91 4.81
N ILE A 233 -4.61 16.84 4.73
CA ILE A 233 -5.36 16.35 3.59
C ILE A 233 -6.27 17.48 3.11
N GLN A 234 -6.80 17.36 1.90
CA GLN A 234 -7.76 18.29 1.33
C GLN A 234 -8.80 17.48 0.56
N VAL A 235 -10.07 17.85 0.71
CA VAL A 235 -11.17 17.34 -0.11
C VAL A 235 -11.65 18.48 -1.01
N SER A 236 -11.77 18.22 -2.30
CA SER A 236 -12.20 19.22 -3.27
C SER A 236 -13.66 19.62 -3.06
N THR A 237 -13.98 20.88 -3.37
CA THR A 237 -15.36 21.35 -3.47
C THR A 237 -16.15 20.71 -4.61
N ASN A 238 -15.44 20.05 -5.57
CA ASN A 238 -16.02 19.38 -6.73
C ASN A 238 -16.20 17.87 -6.51
N ALA A 239 -16.11 17.41 -5.25
CA ALA A 239 -16.37 16.00 -4.94
C ALA A 239 -17.78 15.59 -5.39
N GLN A 240 -17.89 14.39 -5.97
CA GLN A 240 -19.15 13.91 -6.54
C GLN A 240 -19.31 12.40 -6.40
N LEU A 241 -20.58 11.95 -6.50
CA LEU A 241 -20.90 10.54 -6.64
C LEU A 241 -21.38 10.27 -8.06
N THR A 242 -21.17 9.03 -8.52
CA THR A 242 -21.72 8.54 -9.79
C THR A 242 -22.32 7.17 -9.57
N ASP A 243 -23.60 6.99 -9.88
CA ASP A 243 -24.28 5.69 -9.76
C ASP A 243 -23.97 4.76 -10.96
N GLU A 244 -24.45 3.53 -10.89
CA GLU A 244 -24.29 2.54 -11.97
C GLU A 244 -25.07 2.84 -13.24
N LYS A 245 -25.99 3.82 -13.20
CA LYS A 245 -26.79 4.30 -14.34
C LYS A 245 -26.18 5.54 -15.00
N GLY A 246 -25.07 6.08 -14.42
CA GLY A 246 -24.38 7.28 -14.89
C GLY A 246 -24.96 8.58 -14.33
N GLY A 247 -25.84 8.53 -13.35
CA GLY A 247 -26.32 9.69 -12.61
C GLY A 247 -25.18 10.31 -11.79
N SER A 248 -25.07 11.65 -11.76
CA SER A 248 -24.05 12.39 -11.00
C SER A 248 -24.71 13.19 -9.87
N TYR A 249 -24.10 13.17 -8.69
CA TYR A 249 -24.63 13.75 -7.45
C TYR A 249 -23.56 14.59 -6.80
N THR A 250 -23.83 15.90 -6.66
CA THR A 250 -22.86 16.90 -6.24
C THR A 250 -22.78 17.03 -4.73
N LEU A 251 -21.60 17.41 -4.23
CA LEU A 251 -21.37 17.74 -2.81
C LEU A 251 -22.21 18.96 -2.41
N LYS A 252 -22.89 18.86 -1.28
CA LYS A 252 -23.71 19.95 -0.70
C LYS A 252 -23.12 20.48 0.60
N LYS A 253 -22.57 19.60 1.45
CA LYS A 253 -22.09 19.96 2.77
C LYS A 253 -20.98 18.98 3.19
N ALA A 254 -20.11 19.44 4.07
CA ALA A 254 -19.18 18.60 4.80
C ALA A 254 -19.25 18.90 6.30
N ASP A 255 -19.02 17.90 7.13
CA ASP A 255 -18.87 18.02 8.57
C ASP A 255 -17.54 17.39 8.99
N GLY A 256 -16.79 18.07 9.87
CA GLY A 256 -15.48 17.65 10.33
C GLY A 256 -14.30 18.22 9.54
N LEU A 257 -14.52 18.73 8.33
CA LEU A 257 -13.55 19.48 7.53
C LEU A 257 -14.24 20.51 6.64
N THR A 258 -13.47 21.42 6.05
CA THR A 258 -13.95 22.41 5.06
C THR A 258 -13.42 22.01 3.68
N PRO A 259 -14.29 21.69 2.70
CA PRO A 259 -13.85 21.40 1.33
C PRO A 259 -13.08 22.57 0.72
N GLY A 260 -11.99 22.26 0.04
CA GLY A 260 -11.07 23.25 -0.55
C GLY A 260 -10.01 23.81 0.41
N GLU A 261 -10.07 23.48 1.71
CA GLU A 261 -9.10 23.91 2.71
C GLU A 261 -8.24 22.74 3.21
N HIS A 262 -7.06 23.05 3.76
CA HIS A 262 -6.19 22.06 4.37
C HIS A 262 -6.74 21.63 5.73
N PHE A 263 -7.04 20.36 5.87
CA PHE A 263 -7.41 19.72 7.14
C PHE A 263 -6.22 18.98 7.71
N PHE A 264 -5.67 19.44 8.84
CA PHE A 264 -4.51 18.84 9.49
C PHE A 264 -4.92 17.66 10.37
N LEU A 265 -4.33 16.49 10.13
CA LEU A 265 -4.55 15.31 10.94
C LEU A 265 -4.00 15.52 12.36
N PRO A 266 -4.64 14.95 13.39
CA PRO A 266 -4.13 14.97 14.77
C PRO A 266 -2.85 14.14 14.91
N GLU A 267 -2.29 14.11 16.12
CA GLU A 267 -1.10 13.28 16.43
C GLU A 267 -1.33 11.78 16.22
N SER A 268 -2.57 11.31 16.25
CA SER A 268 -2.91 9.93 15.92
C SER A 268 -2.73 9.59 14.44
N GLY A 269 -2.77 10.59 13.54
CA GLY A 269 -2.84 10.38 12.10
C GLY A 269 -4.21 9.87 11.62
N GLU A 270 -5.22 9.86 12.48
CA GLU A 270 -6.57 9.38 12.19
C GLU A 270 -7.59 10.50 12.44
N ALA A 271 -8.57 10.60 11.56
CA ALA A 271 -9.70 11.50 11.73
C ALA A 271 -10.96 10.89 11.11
N GLU A 272 -12.10 11.45 11.46
CA GLU A 272 -13.39 11.14 10.86
C GLU A 272 -14.01 12.44 10.34
N PHE A 273 -14.69 12.35 9.20
CA PHE A 273 -15.49 13.43 8.64
C PHE A 273 -16.63 12.85 7.80
N SER A 274 -17.61 13.68 7.46
CA SER A 274 -18.68 13.26 6.56
C SER A 274 -18.90 14.25 5.42
N LEU A 275 -19.31 13.71 4.28
CA LEU A 275 -19.69 14.47 3.10
C LEU A 275 -21.15 14.17 2.76
N THR A 276 -21.93 15.23 2.57
CA THR A 276 -23.34 15.16 2.22
C THR A 276 -23.51 15.54 0.75
N PHE A 277 -24.12 14.66 -0.02
CA PHE A 277 -24.39 14.81 -1.45
C PHE A 277 -25.89 14.89 -1.74
N GLU A 278 -26.24 15.22 -2.97
CA GLU A 278 -27.59 15.02 -3.49
C GLU A 278 -28.04 13.57 -3.29
N PRO A 279 -29.36 13.33 -3.11
CA PRO A 279 -29.83 11.99 -2.78
C PRO A 279 -29.64 11.00 -3.94
N LEU A 280 -28.99 9.89 -3.67
CA LEU A 280 -28.97 8.73 -4.55
C LEU A 280 -30.34 8.01 -4.53
N PRO A 281 -30.82 7.47 -5.64
CA PRO A 281 -32.00 6.62 -5.65
C PRO A 281 -31.86 5.43 -4.68
N PHE A 282 -32.93 5.10 -3.95
CA PHE A 282 -32.91 3.99 -2.98
C PHE A 282 -32.64 2.61 -3.62
N ASP A 283 -32.92 2.46 -4.92
CA ASP A 283 -32.66 1.24 -5.69
C ASP A 283 -31.23 1.13 -6.19
N THR A 284 -30.37 2.15 -5.96
CA THR A 284 -28.94 2.11 -6.28
C THR A 284 -28.27 0.94 -5.58
N LYS A 285 -27.56 0.12 -6.34
CA LYS A 285 -26.85 -1.07 -5.82
C LYS A 285 -25.40 -0.77 -5.48
N ARG A 286 -24.78 0.12 -6.25
CA ARG A 286 -23.39 0.58 -6.06
C ARG A 286 -23.21 1.96 -6.70
N PHE A 287 -22.20 2.64 -6.23
CA PHE A 287 -21.81 3.94 -6.77
C PHE A 287 -20.31 4.15 -6.63
N ASN A 288 -19.78 5.17 -7.28
CA ASN A 288 -18.39 5.61 -7.16
C ASN A 288 -18.34 6.96 -6.45
N PHE A 289 -17.30 7.18 -5.67
CA PHE A 289 -16.92 8.47 -5.13
C PHE A 289 -15.67 8.96 -5.85
N THR A 290 -15.68 10.22 -6.29
CA THR A 290 -14.52 10.93 -6.81
C THR A 290 -14.36 12.24 -6.07
N GLU A 291 -13.15 12.50 -5.56
CA GLU A 291 -12.84 13.70 -4.78
C GLU A 291 -12.80 14.96 -5.66
N GLY A 292 -12.48 14.82 -6.95
CA GLY A 292 -12.40 15.90 -7.92
C GLY A 292 -12.56 15.42 -9.35
N THR A 293 -12.03 16.17 -10.32
CA THR A 293 -12.20 15.90 -11.76
C THR A 293 -10.94 15.35 -12.43
N SER A 294 -9.83 15.29 -11.72
CA SER A 294 -8.55 14.76 -12.22
C SER A 294 -8.43 13.26 -11.97
N GLU A 295 -7.74 12.54 -12.86
CA GLU A 295 -7.40 11.12 -12.65
C GLU A 295 -6.50 10.89 -11.42
N LYS A 296 -5.84 11.93 -10.93
CA LYS A 296 -4.98 11.89 -9.73
C LYS A 296 -5.76 12.11 -8.43
N ASP A 297 -6.99 12.61 -8.53
CA ASP A 297 -7.84 12.83 -7.37
C ASP A 297 -8.28 11.48 -6.78
N TRP A 298 -8.62 11.47 -5.51
CA TRP A 298 -9.02 10.23 -4.84
C TRP A 298 -10.30 9.66 -5.43
N GLN A 299 -10.27 8.36 -5.67
CA GLN A 299 -11.38 7.61 -6.22
C GLN A 299 -11.61 6.34 -5.39
N ILE A 300 -12.86 6.10 -5.04
CA ILE A 300 -13.32 4.87 -4.42
C ILE A 300 -14.45 4.33 -5.29
N ASN A 301 -14.20 3.22 -5.98
CA ASN A 301 -15.11 2.69 -6.99
C ASN A 301 -15.88 1.48 -6.48
N GLY A 302 -17.10 1.34 -6.96
CA GLY A 302 -17.96 0.20 -6.67
C GLY A 302 -18.30 0.08 -5.19
N ILE A 303 -18.63 1.20 -4.51
CA ILE A 303 -19.12 1.20 -3.13
C ILE A 303 -20.48 0.52 -3.11
N LYS A 304 -20.55 -0.69 -2.52
CA LYS A 304 -21.76 -1.52 -2.54
C LYS A 304 -22.77 -1.10 -1.50
N LEU A 305 -24.02 -0.99 -1.91
CA LEU A 305 -25.18 -0.71 -1.06
C LEU A 305 -26.07 -1.95 -0.85
N THR A 306 -25.68 -3.08 -1.39
CA THR A 306 -26.36 -4.40 -1.25
C THR A 306 -25.33 -5.47 -0.91
N LYS A 307 -25.75 -6.53 -0.21
CA LYS A 307 -24.90 -7.70 0.04
C LYS A 307 -24.60 -8.49 -1.22
#